data_9aa8fdd71e1b6fa64d8937eb2ffdb597
#
_entry.id   9aa8fdd71e1b6fa64d8937eb2ffdb597
#
_cell.length_a   1.000
_cell.length_b   1.000
_cell.length_c   1.000
_cell.angle_alpha   90.00
_cell.angle_beta   90.00
_cell.angle_gamma   90.00
#
_symmetry.space_group_name_H-M   'P 1'
#
loop_
_entity.id
_entity.type
_entity.pdbx_description
1 polymer ?
#
loop_
_entity_poly.entity_id
_entity_poly.type
_entity_poly.pdbx_seq_one_letter_code
_entity_poly.pdbx_strand_id
1 'polypeptide(L)'
;YGIIRIAMGLLPEGAQFWMPVVAVLCLINIFYGGMVAMHRKDMKFMIGYSSSSHMGYVLLGLSTLNYIGVNGAVLLMFAHGIMTALAFALIGFVYDQAHTRMTYDFSGLAHKMPFIAVAFAIMGFASSGLPGLANFVSELMIFVGAFKTYPFQAVIAVFGIIITATYMLRVLRNVFFCARMPEWEHLKDATTFVQRFPYIALILVLPIVGFYPAILIDVINAGVMPLVDKINNVSMAAKAGL
;
A
#
# COMPACT_ATOMS: atom_id res chain seq x y z
N TYR A 1 -1.72 10.95 8.12
CA TYR A 1 -1.43 12.38 8.04
C TYR A 1 -1.78 13.11 9.33
N GLY A 2 -2.99 12.92 9.89
CA GLY A 2 -3.40 13.53 11.16
C GLY A 2 -2.45 13.24 12.33
N ILE A 3 -1.95 12.01 12.44
CA ILE A 3 -0.96 11.63 13.45
C ILE A 3 0.33 12.45 13.29
N ILE A 4 0.82 12.64 12.06
CA ILE A 4 2.02 13.43 11.78
C ILE A 4 1.79 14.90 12.21
N ARG A 5 0.70 15.51 11.78
CA ARG A 5 0.43 16.93 12.01
C ARG A 5 0.03 17.26 13.43
N ILE A 6 -0.77 16.41 14.07
CA ILE A 6 -1.33 16.68 15.40
C ILE A 6 -0.50 15.97 16.48
N ALA A 7 -0.45 14.65 16.49
CA ALA A 7 0.20 13.91 17.57
C ALA A 7 1.72 14.17 17.62
N MET A 8 2.39 13.97 16.49
CA MET A 8 3.85 14.15 16.41
C MET A 8 4.25 15.64 16.41
N GLY A 9 3.44 16.50 15.78
CA GLY A 9 3.75 17.93 15.65
C GLY A 9 3.43 18.76 16.90
N LEU A 10 2.28 18.53 17.54
CA LEU A 10 1.82 19.33 18.68
C LEU A 10 2.08 18.66 20.04
N LEU A 11 2.07 17.32 20.09
CA LEU A 11 2.18 16.54 21.33
C LEU A 11 3.33 15.51 21.24
N PRO A 12 4.59 15.96 21.10
CA PRO A 12 5.72 15.06 20.89
C PRO A 12 5.95 14.09 22.05
N GLU A 13 5.75 14.51 23.29
CA GLU A 13 5.84 13.65 24.48
C GLU A 13 4.79 12.55 24.48
N GLY A 14 3.54 12.90 24.19
CA GLY A 14 2.46 11.94 24.04
C GLY A 14 2.70 10.96 22.92
N ALA A 15 3.27 11.42 21.78
CA ALA A 15 3.66 10.55 20.68
C ALA A 15 4.73 9.53 21.13
N GLN A 16 5.78 9.96 21.82
CA GLN A 16 6.82 9.05 22.33
C GLN A 16 6.25 7.98 23.27
N PHE A 17 5.34 8.37 24.15
CA PHE A 17 4.72 7.45 25.11
C PHE A 17 3.84 6.39 24.42
N TRP A 18 3.03 6.80 23.44
CA TRP A 18 2.05 5.90 22.81
C TRP A 18 2.56 5.12 21.60
N MET A 19 3.65 5.54 20.94
CA MET A 19 4.12 4.86 19.72
C MET A 19 4.53 3.39 19.91
N PRO A 20 5.07 2.93 21.05
CA PRO A 20 5.30 1.51 21.27
C PRO A 20 3.99 0.68 21.24
N VAL A 21 2.90 1.22 21.79
CA VAL A 21 1.58 0.58 21.75
C VAL A 21 1.03 0.58 20.32
N VAL A 22 1.19 1.69 19.61
CA VAL A 22 0.80 1.81 18.19
C VAL A 22 1.56 0.78 17.36
N ALA A 23 2.85 0.53 17.59
CA ALA A 23 3.63 -0.46 16.87
C ALA A 23 3.05 -1.89 17.01
N VAL A 24 2.53 -2.24 18.18
CA VAL A 24 1.85 -3.54 18.38
C VAL A 24 0.50 -3.58 17.66
N LEU A 25 -0.30 -2.50 17.78
CA LEU A 25 -1.60 -2.40 17.10
C LEU A 25 -1.45 -2.45 15.57
N CYS A 26 -0.35 -1.92 15.03
CA CYS A 26 -0.03 -2.01 13.61
C CYS A 26 0.11 -3.46 13.13
N LEU A 27 0.79 -4.31 13.90
CA LEU A 27 0.91 -5.73 13.56
C LEU A 27 -0.47 -6.40 13.50
N ILE A 28 -1.30 -6.16 14.50
CA ILE A 28 -2.67 -6.70 14.53
C ILE A 28 -3.41 -6.25 13.26
N ASN A 29 -3.32 -4.97 12.90
CA ASN A 29 -3.98 -4.44 11.70
C ASN A 29 -3.43 -5.04 10.40
N ILE A 30 -2.10 -5.22 10.27
CA ILE A 30 -1.48 -5.84 9.10
C ILE A 30 -2.03 -7.25 8.88
N PHE A 31 -2.00 -8.09 9.92
CA PHE A 31 -2.45 -9.47 9.81
C PHE A 31 -3.96 -9.58 9.71
N TYR A 32 -4.71 -8.87 10.53
CA TYR A 32 -6.17 -8.89 10.49
C TYR A 32 -6.69 -8.40 9.13
N GLY A 33 -6.24 -7.22 8.68
CA GLY A 33 -6.63 -6.67 7.38
C GLY A 33 -6.28 -7.60 6.22
N GLY A 34 -5.06 -8.16 6.21
CA GLY A 34 -4.60 -9.09 5.18
C GLY A 34 -5.38 -10.41 5.19
N MET A 35 -5.65 -11.00 6.35
CA MET A 35 -6.44 -12.23 6.47
C MET A 35 -7.89 -12.03 6.06
N VAL A 36 -8.50 -10.90 6.43
CA VAL A 36 -9.85 -10.56 5.99
C VAL A 36 -9.88 -10.36 4.47
N ALA A 37 -8.92 -9.63 3.88
CA ALA A 37 -8.80 -9.46 2.43
C ALA A 37 -8.71 -10.81 1.71
N MET A 38 -7.91 -11.75 2.23
CA MET A 38 -7.73 -13.10 1.67
C MET A 38 -9.04 -13.88 1.56
N HIS A 39 -9.98 -13.69 2.49
CA HIS A 39 -11.25 -14.41 2.54
C HIS A 39 -12.39 -13.67 1.81
N ARG A 40 -12.18 -12.45 1.34
CA ARG A 40 -13.20 -11.71 0.60
C ARG A 40 -13.36 -12.27 -0.81
N LYS A 41 -14.62 -12.45 -1.20
CA LYS A 41 -15.02 -12.88 -2.55
C LYS A 41 -15.33 -11.70 -3.46
N ASP A 42 -15.64 -10.54 -2.91
CA ASP A 42 -15.88 -9.28 -3.62
C ASP A 42 -14.55 -8.54 -3.78
N MET A 43 -14.14 -8.26 -5.03
CA MET A 43 -12.87 -7.57 -5.36
C MET A 43 -12.76 -6.18 -4.72
N LYS A 44 -13.87 -5.43 -4.63
CA LYS A 44 -13.87 -4.10 -4.02
C LYS A 44 -13.59 -4.18 -2.52
N PHE A 45 -14.24 -5.09 -1.81
CA PHE A 45 -13.99 -5.29 -0.38
C PHE A 45 -12.61 -5.87 -0.11
N MET A 46 -12.10 -6.74 -0.99
CA MET A 46 -10.75 -7.27 -0.89
C MET A 46 -9.71 -6.13 -0.95
N ILE A 47 -9.81 -5.22 -1.92
CA ILE A 47 -8.91 -4.06 -2.02
C ILE A 47 -9.09 -3.12 -0.81
N GLY A 48 -10.32 -2.91 -0.33
CA GLY A 48 -10.58 -2.11 0.87
C GLY A 48 -9.86 -2.65 2.11
N TYR A 49 -9.92 -3.96 2.37
CA TYR A 49 -9.19 -4.58 3.49
C TYR A 49 -7.67 -4.68 3.24
N SER A 50 -7.25 -4.83 1.99
CA SER A 50 -5.86 -4.69 1.59
C SER A 50 -5.33 -3.29 1.97
N SER A 51 -6.09 -2.24 1.69
CA SER A 51 -5.75 -0.87 2.10
C SER A 51 -5.62 -0.73 3.61
N SER A 52 -6.53 -1.34 4.39
CA SER A 52 -6.43 -1.36 5.85
C SER A 52 -5.12 -2.01 6.32
N SER A 53 -4.74 -3.14 5.74
CA SER A 53 -3.47 -3.82 6.02
C SER A 53 -2.25 -2.92 5.71
N HIS A 54 -2.21 -2.27 4.54
CA HIS A 54 -1.12 -1.35 4.18
C HIS A 54 -1.04 -0.12 5.09
N MET A 55 -2.17 0.38 5.61
CA MET A 55 -2.15 1.44 6.62
C MET A 55 -1.49 0.98 7.92
N GLY A 56 -1.48 -0.31 8.22
CA GLY A 56 -0.69 -0.88 9.31
C GLY A 56 0.82 -0.65 9.11
N TYR A 57 1.35 -0.82 7.88
CA TYR A 57 2.76 -0.51 7.59
C TYR A 57 3.04 0.99 7.70
N VAL A 58 2.13 1.85 7.21
CA VAL A 58 2.27 3.31 7.38
C VAL A 58 2.39 3.67 8.86
N LEU A 59 1.50 3.15 9.69
CA LEU A 59 1.50 3.41 11.13
C LEU A 59 2.76 2.83 11.80
N LEU A 60 3.23 1.65 11.38
CA LEU A 60 4.48 1.07 11.86
C LEU A 60 5.67 1.99 11.55
N GLY A 61 5.75 2.53 10.34
CA GLY A 61 6.79 3.50 9.97
C GLY A 61 6.74 4.78 10.82
N LEU A 62 5.54 5.32 11.07
CA LEU A 62 5.36 6.48 11.93
C LEU A 62 5.73 6.19 13.40
N SER A 63 5.41 4.99 13.90
CA SER A 63 5.70 4.62 15.28
C SER A 63 7.19 4.57 15.60
N THR A 64 8.05 4.44 14.59
CA THR A 64 9.51 4.41 14.77
C THR A 64 10.09 5.73 15.24
N LEU A 65 9.44 6.85 14.98
CA LEU A 65 9.88 8.23 15.27
C LEU A 65 11.29 8.53 14.73
N ASN A 66 11.79 7.76 13.75
CA ASN A 66 13.07 8.00 13.11
C ASN A 66 12.88 8.44 11.65
N TYR A 67 13.89 9.10 11.08
CA TYR A 67 13.84 9.66 9.72
C TYR A 67 13.50 8.61 8.66
N ILE A 68 14.08 7.41 8.73
CA ILE A 68 13.92 6.39 7.69
C ILE A 68 12.48 5.86 7.71
N GLY A 69 11.97 5.48 8.88
CA GLY A 69 10.63 4.92 9.00
C GLY A 69 9.54 5.94 8.68
N VAL A 70 9.68 7.18 9.17
CA VAL A 70 8.69 8.24 8.91
C VAL A 70 8.68 8.64 7.44
N ASN A 71 9.85 8.78 6.80
CA ASN A 71 9.93 9.04 5.36
C ASN A 71 9.30 7.91 4.54
N GLY A 72 9.61 6.65 4.89
CA GLY A 72 8.99 5.49 4.26
C GLY A 72 7.46 5.49 4.42
N ALA A 73 6.96 5.84 5.60
CA ALA A 73 5.52 5.95 5.85
C ALA A 73 4.85 7.00 4.97
N VAL A 74 5.44 8.20 4.84
CA VAL A 74 4.89 9.27 3.99
C VAL A 74 4.96 8.86 2.51
N LEU A 75 6.06 8.26 2.06
CA LEU A 75 6.19 7.75 0.71
C LEU A 75 5.15 6.66 0.42
N LEU A 76 4.89 5.76 1.38
CA LEU A 76 3.87 4.71 1.23
C LEU A 76 2.46 5.28 1.15
N MET A 77 2.14 6.36 1.88
CA MET A 77 0.83 7.03 1.73
C MET A 77 0.59 7.46 0.28
N PHE A 78 1.60 8.03 -0.37
CA PHE A 78 1.52 8.42 -1.78
C PHE A 78 1.45 7.21 -2.71
N ALA A 79 2.39 6.27 -2.59
CA ALA A 79 2.47 5.08 -3.44
C ALA A 79 1.20 4.22 -3.36
N HIS A 80 0.71 3.99 -2.13
CA HIS A 80 -0.54 3.27 -1.89
C HIS A 80 -1.75 4.00 -2.48
N GLY A 81 -1.80 5.33 -2.37
CA GLY A 81 -2.86 6.15 -2.97
C GLY A 81 -2.95 5.95 -4.48
N ILE A 82 -1.83 6.02 -5.20
CA ILE A 82 -1.77 5.78 -6.65
C ILE A 82 -2.16 4.33 -6.99
N MET A 83 -1.63 3.36 -6.28
CA MET A 83 -1.92 1.94 -6.50
C MET A 83 -3.40 1.61 -6.26
N THR A 84 -4.01 2.14 -5.19
CA THR A 84 -5.43 1.90 -4.90
C THR A 84 -6.36 2.64 -5.84
N ALA A 85 -6.00 3.85 -6.30
CA ALA A 85 -6.73 4.55 -7.34
C ALA A 85 -6.80 3.71 -8.62
N LEU A 86 -5.65 3.13 -9.04
CA LEU A 86 -5.59 2.20 -10.17
C LEU A 86 -6.47 0.98 -9.92
N ALA A 87 -6.40 0.35 -8.73
CA ALA A 87 -7.17 -0.84 -8.38
C ALA A 87 -8.67 -0.61 -8.48
N PHE A 88 -9.19 0.47 -7.87
CA PHE A 88 -10.61 0.77 -7.91
C PHE A 88 -11.08 1.19 -9.30
N ALA A 89 -10.28 1.91 -10.07
CA ALA A 89 -10.59 2.26 -11.44
C ALA A 89 -10.72 1.00 -12.34
N LEU A 90 -9.82 0.03 -12.18
CA LEU A 90 -9.87 -1.25 -12.92
C LEU A 90 -11.08 -2.09 -12.54
N ILE A 91 -11.39 -2.20 -11.24
CA ILE A 91 -12.59 -2.91 -10.77
C ILE A 91 -13.86 -2.20 -11.26
N GLY A 92 -13.89 -0.86 -11.24
CA GLY A 92 -14.99 -0.07 -11.78
C GLY A 92 -15.22 -0.37 -13.25
N PHE A 93 -14.18 -0.37 -14.07
CA PHE A 93 -14.27 -0.66 -15.50
C PHE A 93 -14.85 -2.06 -15.80
N VAL A 94 -14.44 -3.08 -15.03
CA VAL A 94 -15.01 -4.42 -15.16
C VAL A 94 -16.47 -4.44 -14.70
N TYR A 95 -16.77 -3.79 -13.57
CA TYR A 95 -18.10 -3.75 -13.00
C TYR A 95 -19.14 -3.06 -13.90
N ASP A 96 -18.76 -1.97 -14.56
CA ASP A 96 -19.66 -1.21 -15.46
C ASP A 96 -20.16 -2.04 -16.63
N GLN A 97 -19.43 -3.08 -17.02
CA GLN A 97 -19.79 -3.97 -18.12
C GLN A 97 -20.39 -5.29 -17.64
N ALA A 98 -19.87 -5.87 -16.56
CA ALA A 98 -20.26 -7.18 -16.06
C ALA A 98 -21.37 -7.13 -14.99
N HIS A 99 -21.62 -5.94 -14.37
CA HIS A 99 -22.55 -5.72 -13.27
C HIS A 99 -22.35 -6.64 -12.05
N THR A 100 -21.21 -7.32 -11.98
CA THR A 100 -20.73 -8.11 -10.84
C THR A 100 -19.27 -7.79 -10.55
N ARG A 101 -18.82 -8.07 -9.34
CA ARG A 101 -17.44 -7.93 -8.89
C ARG A 101 -16.98 -9.10 -8.03
N MET A 102 -17.78 -10.18 -8.06
CA MET A 102 -17.45 -11.39 -7.31
C MET A 102 -16.37 -12.18 -8.05
N THR A 103 -15.31 -12.55 -7.33
CA THR A 103 -14.15 -13.23 -7.91
C THR A 103 -14.48 -14.60 -8.51
N TYR A 104 -15.53 -15.25 -8.04
CA TYR A 104 -15.96 -16.57 -8.52
C TYR A 104 -16.84 -16.51 -9.78
N ASP A 105 -17.39 -15.34 -10.13
CA ASP A 105 -18.16 -15.14 -11.35
C ASP A 105 -17.25 -15.04 -12.57
N PHE A 106 -15.96 -14.73 -12.37
CA PHE A 106 -15.03 -14.48 -13.45
C PHE A 106 -14.02 -15.59 -13.62
N SER A 107 -13.63 -15.83 -14.88
CA SER A 107 -12.48 -16.64 -15.25
C SER A 107 -11.99 -16.25 -16.65
N GLY A 108 -10.68 -16.22 -16.84
CA GLY A 108 -10.08 -16.01 -18.16
C GLY A 108 -10.34 -14.63 -18.79
N LEU A 109 -10.61 -13.59 -18.01
CA LEU A 109 -10.88 -12.24 -18.53
C LEU A 109 -9.72 -11.67 -19.37
N ALA A 110 -8.48 -12.13 -19.18
CA ALA A 110 -7.33 -11.68 -19.95
C ALA A 110 -7.50 -11.94 -21.47
N HIS A 111 -8.27 -12.95 -21.86
CA HIS A 111 -8.54 -13.24 -23.27
C HIS A 111 -9.44 -12.18 -23.94
N LYS A 112 -10.26 -11.48 -23.19
CA LYS A 112 -11.18 -10.45 -23.69
C LYS A 112 -10.71 -9.03 -23.37
N MET A 113 -10.05 -8.84 -22.25
CA MET A 113 -9.62 -7.55 -21.72
C MET A 113 -8.10 -7.57 -21.41
N PRO A 114 -7.23 -7.79 -22.42
CA PRO A 114 -5.80 -7.93 -22.19
C PRO A 114 -5.15 -6.69 -21.58
N PHE A 115 -5.55 -5.48 -21.98
CA PHE A 115 -5.02 -4.24 -21.41
C PHE A 115 -5.38 -4.12 -19.91
N ILE A 116 -6.63 -4.36 -19.57
CA ILE A 116 -7.11 -4.33 -18.17
C ILE A 116 -6.41 -5.42 -17.35
N ALA A 117 -6.20 -6.62 -17.91
CA ALA A 117 -5.51 -7.71 -17.24
C ALA A 117 -4.05 -7.37 -16.92
N VAL A 118 -3.32 -6.77 -17.87
CA VAL A 118 -1.94 -6.31 -17.65
C VAL A 118 -1.90 -5.18 -16.62
N ALA A 119 -2.81 -4.22 -16.70
CA ALA A 119 -2.91 -3.13 -15.74
C ALA A 119 -3.20 -3.66 -14.32
N PHE A 120 -4.09 -4.66 -14.19
CA PHE A 120 -4.40 -5.31 -12.91
C PHE A 120 -3.20 -6.14 -12.39
N ALA A 121 -2.44 -6.78 -13.27
CA ALA A 121 -1.21 -7.48 -12.89
C ALA A 121 -0.16 -6.51 -12.32
N ILE A 122 0.08 -5.38 -12.98
CA ILE A 122 1.02 -4.34 -12.49
C ILE A 122 0.57 -3.81 -11.14
N MET A 123 -0.72 -3.52 -10.97
CA MET A 123 -1.31 -3.08 -9.70
C MET A 123 -1.12 -4.16 -8.61
N GLY A 124 -1.39 -5.42 -8.92
CA GLY A 124 -1.22 -6.55 -8.00
C GLY A 124 0.24 -6.75 -7.57
N PHE A 125 1.18 -6.62 -8.49
CA PHE A 125 2.62 -6.66 -8.20
C PHE A 125 3.07 -5.45 -7.37
N ALA A 126 2.53 -4.25 -7.64
CA ALA A 126 2.80 -3.07 -6.81
C ALA A 126 2.29 -3.26 -5.38
N SER A 127 1.08 -3.81 -5.22
CA SER A 127 0.52 -4.13 -3.90
C SER A 127 1.31 -5.21 -3.15
N SER A 128 1.96 -6.11 -3.87
CA SER A 128 2.77 -7.20 -3.29
C SER A 128 4.22 -6.79 -3.00
N GLY A 129 4.56 -5.51 -3.18
CA GLY A 129 5.92 -5.02 -2.93
C GLY A 129 6.96 -5.56 -3.92
N LEU A 130 6.65 -5.64 -5.22
CA LEU A 130 7.63 -6.05 -6.23
C LEU A 130 8.72 -4.97 -6.38
N PRO A 131 10.03 -5.34 -6.32
CA PRO A 131 11.13 -4.41 -6.57
C PRO A 131 10.99 -3.66 -7.91
N GLY A 132 11.27 -2.35 -7.89
CA GLY A 132 11.09 -1.46 -9.03
C GLY A 132 9.76 -0.71 -9.05
N LEU A 133 8.87 -0.98 -8.10
CA LEU A 133 7.62 -0.24 -7.92
C LEU A 133 7.63 0.56 -6.61
N ALA A 134 6.88 1.66 -6.56
CA ALA A 134 6.93 2.65 -5.48
C ALA A 134 6.65 2.07 -4.08
N ASN A 135 5.73 1.11 -3.98
CA ASN A 135 5.39 0.46 -2.72
C ASN A 135 6.59 -0.28 -2.11
N PHE A 136 7.38 -1.00 -2.93
CA PHE A 136 8.56 -1.71 -2.44
C PHE A 136 9.54 -0.80 -1.71
N VAL A 137 9.89 0.34 -2.33
CA VAL A 137 10.86 1.27 -1.75
C VAL A 137 10.35 1.83 -0.42
N SER A 138 9.09 2.22 -0.36
CA SER A 138 8.48 2.76 0.84
C SER A 138 8.38 1.71 1.96
N GLU A 139 7.96 0.48 1.65
CA GLU A 139 7.91 -0.62 2.61
C GLU A 139 9.29 -1.00 3.12
N LEU A 140 10.29 -1.08 2.24
CA LEU A 140 11.68 -1.34 2.62
C LEU A 140 12.19 -0.28 3.62
N MET A 141 11.93 1.00 3.37
CA MET A 141 12.30 2.09 4.30
C MET A 141 11.59 1.93 5.64
N ILE A 142 10.31 1.56 5.65
CA ILE A 142 9.55 1.30 6.88
C ILE A 142 10.18 0.14 7.66
N PHE A 143 10.51 -0.98 7.00
CA PHE A 143 11.13 -2.13 7.67
C PHE A 143 12.51 -1.81 8.22
N VAL A 144 13.34 -1.09 7.44
CA VAL A 144 14.66 -0.65 7.92
C VAL A 144 14.52 0.29 9.12
N GLY A 145 13.61 1.25 9.06
CA GLY A 145 13.32 2.16 10.17
C GLY A 145 12.77 1.41 11.39
N ALA A 146 11.83 0.50 11.18
CA ALA A 146 11.23 -0.31 12.23
C ALA A 146 12.24 -1.28 12.84
N PHE A 147 13.13 -1.88 12.06
CA PHE A 147 14.15 -2.79 12.58
C PHE A 147 15.12 -2.11 13.56
N LYS A 148 15.40 -0.82 13.34
CA LYS A 148 16.24 -0.03 14.26
C LYS A 148 15.58 0.26 15.60
N THR A 149 14.26 0.38 15.65
CA THR A 149 13.52 0.78 16.85
C THR A 149 12.77 -0.39 17.50
N TYR A 150 12.15 -1.23 16.67
CA TYR A 150 11.29 -2.36 17.06
C TYR A 150 11.65 -3.61 16.25
N PRO A 151 12.83 -4.24 16.46
CA PRO A 151 13.32 -5.33 15.60
C PRO A 151 12.36 -6.52 15.55
N PHE A 152 11.76 -6.90 16.66
CA PHE A 152 10.82 -8.00 16.73
C PHE A 152 9.54 -7.75 15.91
N GLN A 153 8.97 -6.56 16.06
CA GLN A 153 7.79 -6.14 15.29
C GLN A 153 8.09 -6.03 13.80
N ALA A 154 9.27 -5.53 13.44
CA ALA A 154 9.70 -5.42 12.04
C ALA A 154 9.77 -6.80 11.37
N VAL A 155 10.39 -7.79 12.02
CA VAL A 155 10.48 -9.16 11.50
C VAL A 155 9.08 -9.77 11.30
N ILE A 156 8.19 -9.61 12.28
CA ILE A 156 6.82 -10.11 12.16
C ILE A 156 6.07 -9.41 11.00
N ALA A 157 6.20 -8.09 10.87
CA ALA A 157 5.51 -7.32 9.84
C ALA A 157 5.85 -7.79 8.41
N VAL A 158 7.09 -8.24 8.16
CA VAL A 158 7.51 -8.76 6.85
C VAL A 158 6.63 -9.93 6.38
N PHE A 159 6.17 -10.79 7.29
CA PHE A 159 5.28 -11.90 6.92
C PHE A 159 3.91 -11.43 6.37
N GLY A 160 3.50 -10.21 6.67
CA GLY A 160 2.29 -9.63 6.09
C GLY A 160 2.37 -9.44 4.57
N ILE A 161 3.57 -9.24 4.00
CA ILE A 161 3.79 -9.17 2.55
C ILE A 161 3.39 -10.50 1.89
N ILE A 162 3.71 -11.63 2.51
CA ILE A 162 3.37 -12.95 1.99
C ILE A 162 1.85 -13.13 1.90
N ILE A 163 1.12 -12.63 2.89
CA ILE A 163 -0.34 -12.63 2.89
C ILE A 163 -0.87 -11.79 1.74
N THR A 164 -0.32 -10.57 1.56
CA THR A 164 -0.71 -9.66 0.47
C THR A 164 -0.46 -10.30 -0.90
N ALA A 165 0.73 -10.84 -1.13
CA ALA A 165 1.07 -11.53 -2.36
C ALA A 165 0.13 -12.72 -2.63
N THR A 166 -0.21 -13.49 -1.59
CA THR A 166 -1.06 -14.67 -1.73
C THR A 166 -2.45 -14.32 -2.24
N TYR A 167 -3.15 -13.33 -1.65
CA TYR A 167 -4.51 -13.02 -2.13
C TYR A 167 -4.49 -12.25 -3.45
N MET A 168 -3.52 -11.38 -3.69
CA MET A 168 -3.42 -10.64 -4.95
C MET A 168 -3.14 -11.58 -6.14
N LEU A 169 -2.17 -12.48 -6.01
CA LEU A 169 -1.86 -13.46 -7.06
C LEU A 169 -3.00 -14.46 -7.27
N ARG A 170 -3.70 -14.85 -6.19
CA ARG A 170 -4.90 -15.71 -6.31
C ARG A 170 -5.99 -15.04 -7.14
N VAL A 171 -6.30 -13.77 -6.86
CA VAL A 171 -7.33 -13.05 -7.62
C VAL A 171 -6.89 -12.83 -9.05
N LEU A 172 -5.64 -12.39 -9.27
CA LEU A 172 -5.08 -12.23 -10.61
C LEU A 172 -5.20 -13.52 -11.42
N ARG A 173 -4.78 -14.65 -10.85
CA ARG A 173 -4.89 -15.95 -11.51
C ARG A 173 -6.35 -16.32 -11.81
N ASN A 174 -7.21 -16.30 -10.79
CA ASN A 174 -8.56 -16.82 -10.91
C ASN A 174 -9.45 -15.97 -11.83
N VAL A 175 -9.36 -14.64 -11.74
CA VAL A 175 -10.19 -13.73 -12.52
C VAL A 175 -9.68 -13.60 -13.96
N PHE A 176 -8.36 -13.48 -14.14
CA PHE A 176 -7.80 -13.11 -15.44
C PHE A 176 -7.18 -14.27 -16.21
N PHE A 177 -6.49 -15.23 -15.55
CA PHE A 177 -5.63 -16.20 -16.22
C PHE A 177 -6.09 -17.67 -16.16
N CYS A 178 -7.31 -17.94 -15.66
CA CYS A 178 -7.90 -19.27 -15.73
C CYS A 178 -8.64 -19.52 -17.05
N ALA A 179 -9.36 -20.65 -17.15
CA ALA A 179 -10.09 -21.04 -18.33
C ALA A 179 -11.14 -19.99 -18.75
N ARG A 180 -11.27 -19.80 -20.06
CA ARG A 180 -12.22 -18.84 -20.64
C ARG A 180 -13.66 -19.27 -20.36
N MET A 181 -14.50 -18.32 -19.95
CA MET A 181 -15.95 -18.49 -19.76
C MET A 181 -16.72 -17.85 -20.92
N PRO A 182 -17.63 -18.60 -21.60
CA PRO A 182 -18.43 -18.05 -22.69
C PRO A 182 -19.35 -16.91 -22.29
N GLU A 183 -19.79 -16.85 -21.02
CA GLU A 183 -20.67 -15.81 -20.49
C GLU A 183 -20.11 -14.39 -20.64
N TRP A 184 -18.79 -14.25 -20.61
CA TRP A 184 -18.10 -12.95 -20.65
C TRP A 184 -17.60 -12.56 -22.05
N GLU A 185 -18.11 -13.21 -23.11
CA GLU A 185 -17.71 -12.89 -24.49
C GLU A 185 -18.13 -11.49 -24.97
N HIS A 186 -19.16 -10.91 -24.35
CA HIS A 186 -19.65 -9.57 -24.65
C HIS A 186 -18.78 -8.44 -24.10
N LEU A 187 -17.88 -8.73 -23.14
CA LEU A 187 -17.02 -7.73 -22.53
C LEU A 187 -16.01 -7.19 -23.55
N LYS A 188 -15.73 -5.89 -23.46
CA LYS A 188 -14.80 -5.17 -24.35
C LYS A 188 -13.67 -4.56 -23.53
N ASP A 189 -12.45 -4.67 -24.04
CA ASP A 189 -11.29 -4.00 -23.45
C ASP A 189 -11.35 -2.47 -23.66
N ALA A 190 -10.54 -1.74 -22.92
CA ALA A 190 -10.31 -0.33 -23.19
C ALA A 190 -9.57 -0.17 -24.52
N THR A 191 -10.27 0.31 -25.56
CA THR A 191 -9.71 0.41 -26.92
C THR A 191 -9.26 1.83 -27.28
N THR A 192 -10.00 2.84 -26.78
CA THR A 192 -9.74 4.26 -27.08
C THR A 192 -8.65 4.82 -26.17
N PHE A 193 -7.81 5.71 -26.70
CA PHE A 193 -6.77 6.38 -25.92
C PHE A 193 -7.33 7.09 -24.68
N VAL A 194 -8.48 7.75 -24.79
CA VAL A 194 -9.15 8.43 -23.66
C VAL A 194 -9.49 7.44 -22.54
N GLN A 195 -9.93 6.22 -22.88
CA GLN A 195 -10.22 5.18 -21.91
C GLN A 195 -8.95 4.65 -21.22
N ARG A 196 -7.83 4.52 -21.96
CA ARG A 196 -6.56 3.97 -21.45
C ARG A 196 -5.73 4.99 -20.68
N PHE A 197 -5.84 6.26 -21.00
CA PHE A 197 -4.99 7.34 -20.47
C PHE A 197 -4.93 7.36 -18.93
N PRO A 198 -6.05 7.34 -18.18
CA PRO A 198 -5.99 7.40 -16.72
C PRO A 198 -5.26 6.19 -16.11
N TYR A 199 -5.44 5.00 -16.68
CA TYR A 199 -4.73 3.79 -16.22
C TYR A 199 -3.23 3.89 -16.51
N ILE A 200 -2.86 4.29 -17.73
CA ILE A 200 -1.46 4.45 -18.14
C ILE A 200 -0.77 5.49 -17.26
N ALA A 201 -1.41 6.62 -16.99
CA ALA A 201 -0.86 7.66 -16.12
C ALA A 201 -0.57 7.12 -14.71
N LEU A 202 -1.51 6.40 -14.09
CA LEU A 202 -1.32 5.81 -12.77
C LEU A 202 -0.25 4.70 -12.79
N ILE A 203 -0.24 3.85 -13.83
CA ILE A 203 0.76 2.79 -14.00
C ILE A 203 2.17 3.37 -14.10
N LEU A 204 2.37 4.46 -14.86
CA LEU A 204 3.68 5.07 -15.07
C LEU A 204 4.27 5.69 -13.78
N VAL A 205 3.42 6.24 -12.92
CA VAL A 205 3.90 6.82 -11.64
C VAL A 205 4.54 5.76 -10.76
N LEU A 206 4.04 4.53 -10.73
CA LEU A 206 4.54 3.47 -9.86
C LEU A 206 6.01 3.11 -10.13
N PRO A 207 6.47 2.82 -11.35
CA PRO A 207 7.88 2.56 -11.63
C PRO A 207 8.74 3.83 -11.60
N ILE A 208 8.21 5.00 -12.00
CA ILE A 208 8.98 6.26 -11.91
C ILE A 208 9.43 6.50 -10.47
N VAL A 209 8.51 6.43 -9.52
CA VAL A 209 8.83 6.60 -8.10
C VAL A 209 9.61 5.40 -7.54
N GLY A 210 9.38 4.20 -8.09
CA GLY A 210 10.11 2.99 -7.71
C GLY A 210 11.58 3.02 -8.07
N PHE A 211 11.93 3.51 -9.27
CA PHE A 211 13.32 3.62 -9.74
C PHE A 211 14.01 4.92 -9.32
N TYR A 212 13.25 6.01 -9.18
CA TYR A 212 13.77 7.34 -8.80
C TYR A 212 13.04 7.89 -7.58
N PRO A 213 13.10 7.22 -6.42
CA PRO A 213 12.38 7.64 -5.22
C PRO A 213 12.87 8.99 -4.68
N ALA A 214 14.10 9.40 -5.01
CA ALA A 214 14.69 10.68 -4.60
C ALA A 214 13.79 11.87 -4.95
N ILE A 215 13.07 11.85 -6.08
CA ILE A 215 12.14 12.90 -6.49
C ILE A 215 11.14 13.28 -5.38
N LEU A 216 10.62 12.27 -4.67
CA LEU A 216 9.67 12.49 -3.57
C LEU A 216 10.37 12.52 -2.21
N ILE A 217 11.39 11.71 -2.00
CA ILE A 217 12.09 11.59 -0.71
C ILE A 217 12.73 12.94 -0.32
N ASP A 218 13.30 13.68 -1.24
CA ASP A 218 13.92 14.99 -0.95
C ASP A 218 12.86 16.00 -0.45
N VAL A 219 11.69 16.02 -1.06
CA VAL A 219 10.56 16.85 -0.62
C VAL A 219 10.02 16.39 0.72
N ILE A 220 9.88 15.07 0.91
CA ILE A 220 9.39 14.48 2.17
C ILE A 220 10.37 14.78 3.31
N ASN A 221 11.67 14.64 3.07
CA ASN A 221 12.73 14.94 4.03
C ASN A 221 12.63 16.36 4.55
N ALA A 222 12.43 17.34 3.68
CA ALA A 222 12.30 18.75 4.08
C ALA A 222 11.17 18.98 5.09
N GLY A 223 10.09 18.18 5.02
CA GLY A 223 8.98 18.25 5.98
C GLY A 223 9.14 17.37 7.21
N VAL A 224 9.83 16.23 7.08
CA VAL A 224 9.98 15.23 8.15
C VAL A 224 11.13 15.55 9.09
N MET A 225 12.26 16.05 8.58
CA MET A 225 13.45 16.33 9.40
C MET A 225 13.15 17.27 10.60
N PRO A 226 12.51 18.45 10.41
CA PRO A 226 12.22 19.34 11.53
C PRO A 226 11.31 18.69 12.59
N LEU A 227 10.41 17.83 12.15
CA LEU A 227 9.47 17.13 13.03
C LEU A 227 10.20 16.09 13.89
N VAL A 228 11.02 15.25 13.29
CA VAL A 228 11.79 14.23 14.00
C VAL A 228 12.83 14.84 14.92
N ASP A 229 13.50 15.94 14.51
CA ASP A 229 14.40 16.71 15.37
C ASP A 229 13.69 17.24 16.61
N LYS A 230 12.52 17.83 16.43
CA LYS A 230 11.70 18.30 17.57
C LYS A 230 11.41 17.19 18.56
N ILE A 231 11.00 16.01 18.08
CA ILE A 231 10.69 14.84 18.93
C ILE A 231 11.95 14.37 19.65
N ASN A 232 13.09 14.29 18.96
CA ASN A 232 14.36 13.86 19.57
C ASN A 232 14.86 14.84 20.64
N ASN A 233 14.71 16.15 20.42
CA ASN A 233 15.09 17.17 21.40
C ASN A 233 14.26 17.07 22.67
N VAL A 234 12.94 16.84 22.55
CA VAL A 234 12.08 16.60 23.71
C VAL A 234 12.48 15.32 24.47
N SER A 235 12.85 14.24 23.75
CA SER A 235 13.35 13.02 24.38
C SER A 235 14.67 13.24 25.15
N MET A 236 15.57 14.04 24.60
CA MET A 236 16.82 14.37 25.28
C MET A 236 16.61 15.24 26.52
N ALA A 237 15.74 16.23 26.45
CA ALA A 237 15.39 17.08 27.60
C ALA A 237 14.74 16.26 28.73
N ALA A 238 13.81 15.39 28.41
CA ALA A 238 13.18 14.49 29.39
C ALA A 238 14.18 13.55 30.08
N LYS A 239 15.21 13.04 29.34
CA LYS A 239 16.27 12.21 29.90
C LYS A 239 17.28 13.01 30.74
N ALA A 240 17.45 14.29 30.47
CA ALA A 240 18.35 15.18 31.22
C ALA A 240 17.70 15.71 32.51
N GLY A 241 16.43 15.42 32.78
CA GLY A 241 15.70 15.87 33.98
C GLY A 241 15.34 17.36 33.94
N LEU A 242 15.33 17.97 32.75
CA LEU A 242 14.93 19.37 32.50
C LEU A 242 13.45 19.43 32.07
#